data_34343cf8329a7a99ae328951405210a6
#
_entry.id   34343cf8329a7a99ae328951405210a6
#
_cell.length_a   1.000
_cell.length_b   1.000
_cell.length_c   1.000
_cell.angle_alpha   90.00
_cell.angle_beta   90.00
_cell.angle_gamma   90.00
#
_symmetry.space_group_name_H-M   'P 1'
#
loop_
_entity.id
_entity.type
_entity.pdbx_description
1 polymer ?
#
loop_
_entity_poly.entity_id
_entity_poly.type
_entity_poly.pdbx_seq_one_letter_code
_entity_poly.pdbx_strand_id
1 'polypeptide(L)'
;MPLINVYSSAPAPAADTVRQLLTDLSSLLAREIGKPESYVMTNLVPRTDMTFAGTFEPVCYAEVKNVGKFKAEQTERISGRLCDLLTQALGVQKSRIYIEFSDATGYLWGFNGGTFG
;
A
#
# COMPACT_ATOMS: atom_id res chain seq x y z
N MET A 1 6.44 -4.26 11.08
CA MET A 1 5.98 -2.87 11.13
C MET A 1 5.74 -2.29 9.76
N PRO A 2 5.34 -3.11 8.80
CA PRO A 2 4.99 -2.59 7.48
C PRO A 2 3.58 -2.02 7.45
N LEU A 3 3.39 -1.00 6.63
CA LEU A 3 2.10 -0.36 6.42
C LEU A 3 1.93 -0.08 4.93
N ILE A 4 0.77 -0.44 4.39
CA ILE A 4 0.32 0.06 3.08
C ILE A 4 -0.92 0.93 3.28
N ASN A 5 -0.85 2.14 2.74
CA ASN A 5 -1.94 3.09 2.78
C ASN A 5 -2.29 3.48 1.34
N VAL A 6 -3.49 3.12 0.87
CA VAL A 6 -3.90 3.34 -0.51
C VAL A 6 -5.00 4.40 -0.56
N TYR A 7 -4.76 5.44 -1.36
CA TYR A 7 -5.75 6.46 -1.71
C TYR A 7 -6.14 6.25 -3.17
N SER A 8 -7.43 6.23 -3.46
CA SER A 8 -7.90 6.09 -4.83
C SER A 8 -9.09 7.00 -5.10
N SER A 9 -9.16 7.53 -6.31
CA SER A 9 -10.34 8.26 -6.78
C SER A 9 -11.46 7.31 -7.19
N ALA A 10 -11.17 6.05 -7.43
CA ALA A 10 -12.17 5.05 -7.80
C ALA A 10 -13.15 4.81 -6.64
N PRO A 11 -14.42 4.48 -6.94
CA PRO A 11 -15.35 4.08 -5.89
C PRO A 11 -14.90 2.75 -5.26
N ALA A 12 -15.32 2.53 -4.01
CA ALA A 12 -15.06 1.27 -3.34
C ALA A 12 -15.78 0.15 -4.09
N PRO A 13 -15.11 -0.97 -4.37
CA PRO A 13 -15.80 -2.15 -4.88
C PRO A 13 -16.66 -2.78 -3.78
N ALA A 14 -17.31 -3.92 -4.07
CA ALA A 14 -18.08 -4.66 -3.08
C ALA A 14 -17.24 -4.95 -1.84
N ALA A 15 -17.90 -5.03 -0.67
CA ALA A 15 -17.21 -5.22 0.61
C ALA A 15 -16.27 -6.43 0.62
N ASP A 16 -16.68 -7.53 0.00
CA ASP A 16 -15.84 -8.73 -0.07
C ASP A 16 -14.57 -8.50 -0.91
N THR A 17 -14.68 -7.72 -1.98
CA THR A 17 -13.53 -7.37 -2.82
C THR A 17 -12.56 -6.47 -2.04
N VAL A 18 -13.07 -5.51 -1.28
CA VAL A 18 -12.23 -4.66 -0.42
C VAL A 18 -11.47 -5.50 0.59
N ARG A 19 -12.16 -6.42 1.27
CA ARG A 19 -11.54 -7.29 2.26
C ARG A 19 -10.47 -8.18 1.62
N GLN A 20 -10.76 -8.72 0.43
CA GLN A 20 -9.79 -9.55 -0.28
C GLN A 20 -8.57 -8.74 -0.69
N LEU A 21 -8.77 -7.53 -1.18
CA LEU A 21 -7.66 -6.63 -1.54
C LEU A 21 -6.77 -6.35 -0.33
N LEU A 22 -7.35 -5.96 0.80
CA LEU A 22 -6.59 -5.66 2.01
C LEU A 22 -5.85 -6.89 2.53
N THR A 23 -6.47 -8.05 2.45
CA THR A 23 -5.85 -9.33 2.84
C THR A 23 -4.67 -9.64 1.92
N ASP A 24 -4.83 -9.47 0.61
CA ASP A 24 -3.77 -9.73 -0.37
C ASP A 24 -2.61 -8.76 -0.20
N LEU A 25 -2.89 -7.49 0.09
CA LEU A 25 -1.86 -6.50 0.37
C LEU A 25 -1.07 -6.85 1.63
N SER A 26 -1.75 -7.32 2.66
CA SER A 26 -1.12 -7.74 3.90
C SER A 26 -0.17 -8.91 3.67
N SER A 27 -0.63 -9.94 2.96
CA SER A 27 0.19 -11.11 2.63
C SER A 27 1.38 -10.75 1.75
N LEU A 28 1.16 -9.88 0.76
CA LEU A 28 2.22 -9.42 -0.14
C LEU A 28 3.34 -8.76 0.66
N LEU A 29 2.98 -7.84 1.54
CA LEU A 29 3.95 -7.06 2.29
C LEU A 29 4.73 -7.92 3.27
N ALA A 30 4.05 -8.79 4.01
CA ALA A 30 4.69 -9.72 4.93
C ALA A 30 5.72 -10.60 4.20
N ARG A 31 5.33 -11.14 3.06
CA ARG A 31 6.19 -12.04 2.28
C ARG A 31 7.39 -11.32 1.67
N GLU A 32 7.16 -10.14 1.05
CA GLU A 32 8.23 -9.43 0.35
C GLU A 32 9.22 -8.76 1.30
N ILE A 33 8.77 -8.33 2.47
CA ILE A 33 9.63 -7.68 3.46
C ILE A 33 10.22 -8.70 4.43
N GLY A 34 9.59 -9.88 4.54
CA GLY A 34 10.07 -10.93 5.44
C GLY A 34 9.76 -10.64 6.90
N LYS A 35 8.63 -10.00 7.18
CA LYS A 35 8.18 -9.69 8.54
C LYS A 35 6.89 -10.42 8.86
N PRO A 36 6.61 -10.70 10.16
CA PRO A 36 5.37 -11.37 10.53
C PRO A 36 4.15 -10.57 10.11
N GLU A 37 3.17 -11.24 9.53
CA GLU A 37 1.94 -10.59 9.10
C GLU A 37 1.17 -9.96 10.28
N SER A 38 1.40 -10.45 11.49
CA SER A 38 0.80 -9.88 12.71
C SER A 38 1.15 -8.41 12.96
N TYR A 39 2.17 -7.89 12.26
CA TYR A 39 2.57 -6.48 12.37
C TYR A 39 2.20 -5.65 11.14
N VAL A 40 1.55 -6.24 10.15
CA VAL A 40 1.23 -5.53 8.91
C VAL A 40 -0.11 -4.81 9.05
N MET A 41 -0.13 -3.54 8.67
CA MET A 41 -1.36 -2.76 8.60
C MET A 41 -1.64 -2.38 7.16
N THR A 42 -2.89 -2.51 6.73
CA THR A 42 -3.33 -2.10 5.40
C THR A 42 -4.55 -1.20 5.51
N ASN A 43 -4.66 -0.26 4.58
CA ASN A 43 -5.75 0.71 4.59
C ASN A 43 -6.10 1.11 3.17
N LEU A 44 -7.40 1.32 2.92
CA LEU A 44 -7.91 1.81 1.63
C LEU A 44 -8.82 3.01 1.88
N VAL A 45 -8.52 4.14 1.23
CA VAL A 45 -9.34 5.33 1.23
C VAL A 45 -9.87 5.55 -0.19
N PRO A 46 -11.08 5.11 -0.51
CA PRO A 46 -11.65 5.27 -1.85
C PRO A 46 -12.30 6.63 -2.03
N ARG A 47 -12.78 6.92 -3.25
CA ARG A 47 -13.55 8.13 -3.58
C ARG A 47 -12.84 9.41 -3.18
N THR A 48 -11.54 9.45 -3.30
CA THR A 48 -10.73 10.63 -3.00
C THR A 48 -10.66 11.51 -4.25
N ASP A 49 -10.81 12.81 -4.07
CA ASP A 49 -10.68 13.76 -5.18
C ASP A 49 -9.21 13.87 -5.55
N MET A 50 -8.86 13.38 -6.73
CA MET A 50 -7.47 13.31 -7.19
C MET A 50 -7.39 13.57 -8.69
N THR A 51 -6.28 14.14 -9.12
CA THR A 51 -5.93 14.23 -10.53
C THR A 51 -4.58 13.56 -10.78
N PHE A 52 -4.38 13.10 -11.99
CA PHE A 52 -3.10 12.64 -12.50
C PHE A 52 -3.00 13.08 -13.95
N ALA A 53 -1.86 13.64 -14.33
CA ALA A 53 -1.66 14.20 -15.67
C ALA A 53 -2.75 15.23 -16.06
N GLY A 54 -3.27 15.95 -15.05
CA GLY A 54 -4.29 16.96 -15.26
C GLY A 54 -5.70 16.43 -15.56
N THR A 55 -5.93 15.13 -15.38
CA THR A 55 -7.24 14.52 -15.64
C THR A 55 -7.82 13.87 -14.39
N PHE A 56 -9.14 13.62 -14.42
CA PHE A 56 -9.87 13.00 -13.31
C PHE A 56 -10.17 11.52 -13.55
N GLU A 57 -9.55 10.91 -14.54
CA GLU A 57 -9.67 9.47 -14.72
C GLU A 57 -9.16 8.73 -13.48
N PRO A 58 -9.58 7.47 -13.26
CA PRO A 58 -9.20 6.73 -12.05
C PRO A 58 -7.70 6.74 -11.79
N VAL A 59 -7.32 7.01 -10.54
CA VAL A 59 -5.93 7.14 -10.11
C VAL A 59 -5.78 6.57 -8.70
N CYS A 60 -4.58 6.07 -8.39
CA CYS A 60 -4.19 5.64 -7.05
C CYS A 60 -2.86 6.26 -6.64
N TYR A 61 -2.75 6.52 -5.34
CA TYR A 61 -1.49 6.81 -4.69
C TYR A 61 -1.36 5.89 -3.49
N ALA A 62 -0.26 5.17 -3.39
CA ALA A 62 -0.01 4.25 -2.28
C ALA A 62 1.26 4.64 -1.56
N GLU A 63 1.21 4.52 -0.23
CA GLU A 63 2.37 4.67 0.63
C GLU A 63 2.71 3.31 1.22
N VAL A 64 3.97 2.90 1.06
CA VAL A 64 4.48 1.66 1.66
C VAL A 64 5.57 2.06 2.63
N LYS A 65 5.31 1.83 3.91
CA LYS A 65 6.21 2.24 4.99
C LYS A 65 6.67 1.03 5.77
N ASN A 66 7.90 1.08 6.27
CA ASN A 66 8.46 -0.01 7.03
C ASN A 66 9.49 0.51 8.02
N VAL A 67 9.59 -0.14 9.16
CA VAL A 67 10.69 0.09 10.10
C VAL A 67 11.88 -0.72 9.61
N GLY A 68 12.95 -0.03 9.22
CA GLY A 68 14.13 -0.62 8.58
C GLY A 68 14.30 -0.06 7.18
N LYS A 69 15.19 -0.66 6.40
CA LYS A 69 15.51 -0.18 5.06
C LYS A 69 15.02 -1.13 3.99
N PHE A 70 14.43 -0.58 2.95
CA PHE A 70 14.08 -1.33 1.75
C PHE A 70 15.33 -1.55 0.89
N LYS A 71 15.37 -2.70 0.23
CA LYS A 71 16.33 -2.96 -0.85
C LYS A 71 15.66 -2.62 -2.17
N ALA A 72 16.47 -2.23 -3.16
CA ALA A 72 15.95 -1.84 -4.47
C ALA A 72 15.12 -2.95 -5.12
N GLU A 73 15.54 -4.22 -5.02
CA GLU A 73 14.78 -5.32 -5.59
C GLU A 73 13.47 -5.59 -4.83
N GLN A 74 13.38 -5.24 -3.56
CA GLN A 74 12.12 -5.34 -2.81
C GLN A 74 11.12 -4.30 -3.30
N THR A 75 11.54 -3.04 -3.44
CA THR A 75 10.63 -1.98 -3.90
C THR A 75 10.14 -2.24 -5.31
N GLU A 76 11.00 -2.76 -6.18
CA GLU A 76 10.62 -3.10 -7.54
C GLU A 76 9.57 -4.21 -7.58
N ARG A 77 9.77 -5.30 -6.83
CA ARG A 77 8.81 -6.40 -6.77
C ARG A 77 7.49 -5.96 -6.15
N ILE A 78 7.55 -5.22 -5.04
CA ILE A 78 6.35 -4.72 -4.38
C ILE A 78 5.57 -3.81 -5.32
N SER A 79 6.25 -2.90 -6.01
CA SER A 79 5.61 -2.00 -6.97
C SER A 79 4.85 -2.77 -8.05
N GLY A 80 5.48 -3.76 -8.67
CA GLY A 80 4.84 -4.56 -9.70
C GLY A 80 3.62 -5.32 -9.21
N ARG A 81 3.73 -6.00 -8.07
CA ARG A 81 2.63 -6.79 -7.52
C ARG A 81 1.51 -5.93 -6.96
N LEU A 82 1.87 -4.82 -6.32
CA LEU A 82 0.88 -3.87 -5.78
C LEU A 82 0.07 -3.25 -6.91
N CYS A 83 0.71 -2.85 -8.00
CA CYS A 83 0.01 -2.33 -9.17
C CYS A 83 -0.97 -3.36 -9.76
N ASP A 84 -0.55 -4.63 -9.85
CA ASP A 84 -1.44 -5.69 -10.35
C ASP A 84 -2.69 -5.82 -9.49
N LEU A 85 -2.51 -5.85 -8.17
CA LEU A 85 -3.63 -5.97 -7.24
C LEU A 85 -4.58 -4.77 -7.30
N LEU A 86 -4.03 -3.56 -7.35
CA LEU A 86 -4.84 -2.34 -7.42
C LEU A 86 -5.59 -2.23 -8.75
N THR A 87 -4.95 -2.56 -9.86
CA THR A 87 -5.59 -2.56 -11.18
C THR A 87 -6.73 -3.56 -11.21
N GLN A 88 -6.52 -4.75 -10.69
CA GLN A 88 -7.49 -5.82 -10.70
C GLN A 88 -8.70 -5.50 -9.82
N ALA A 89 -8.46 -4.95 -8.62
CA ALA A 89 -9.53 -4.69 -7.67
C ALA A 89 -10.26 -3.36 -7.93
N LEU A 90 -9.56 -2.31 -8.35
CA LEU A 90 -10.10 -0.97 -8.44
C LEU A 90 -10.29 -0.47 -9.89
N GLY A 91 -9.80 -1.20 -10.88
CA GLY A 91 -9.91 -0.79 -12.27
C GLY A 91 -9.05 0.40 -12.64
N VAL A 92 -7.99 0.68 -11.87
CA VAL A 92 -7.07 1.78 -12.14
C VAL A 92 -5.91 1.28 -12.99
N GLN A 93 -5.59 1.98 -14.08
CA GLN A 93 -4.46 1.60 -14.93
C GLN A 93 -3.13 1.77 -14.19
N LYS A 94 -2.19 0.87 -14.43
CA LYS A 94 -0.87 0.92 -13.79
C LYS A 94 -0.15 2.24 -14.04
N SER A 95 -0.33 2.84 -15.20
CA SER A 95 0.26 4.13 -15.56
C SER A 95 -0.30 5.30 -14.77
N ARG A 96 -1.34 5.07 -13.96
CA ARG A 96 -1.98 6.08 -13.12
C ARG A 96 -1.87 5.71 -11.63
N ILE A 97 -0.85 4.96 -11.27
CA ILE A 97 -0.58 4.56 -9.89
C ILE A 97 0.82 5.02 -9.51
N TYR A 98 0.91 5.87 -8.49
CA TYR A 98 2.17 6.18 -7.84
C TYR A 98 2.28 5.41 -6.54
N ILE A 99 3.48 4.95 -6.23
CA ILE A 99 3.80 4.27 -4.98
C ILE A 99 5.02 4.94 -4.39
N GLU A 100 4.92 5.38 -3.15
CA GLU A 100 6.06 5.93 -2.42
C GLU A 100 6.47 4.94 -1.34
N PHE A 101 7.78 4.71 -1.23
CA PHE A 101 8.35 3.85 -0.19
C PHE A 101 9.08 4.73 0.82
N SER A 102 8.89 4.44 2.10
CA SER A 102 9.54 5.19 3.18
C SER A 102 10.15 4.23 4.20
N ASP A 103 11.43 4.47 4.51
CA ASP A 103 12.11 3.81 5.62
C ASP A 103 11.82 4.58 6.90
N ALA A 104 11.68 3.87 8.02
CA ALA A 104 11.56 4.50 9.33
C ALA A 104 12.57 3.90 10.28
N THR A 105 13.14 4.76 11.14
CA THR A 105 13.96 4.30 12.27
C THR A 105 13.03 3.90 13.40
N GLY A 106 13.36 2.84 14.13
CA GLY A 106 12.48 2.25 15.13
C GLY A 106 11.92 3.23 16.15
N TYR A 107 12.73 4.19 16.62
CA TYR A 107 12.26 5.15 17.62
C TYR A 107 11.20 6.13 17.06
N LEU A 108 11.01 6.17 15.74
CA LEU A 108 10.01 7.00 15.09
C LEU A 108 8.69 6.25 14.81
N TRP A 109 8.56 5.03 15.32
CA TRP A 109 7.39 4.20 15.08
C TRP A 109 6.81 3.71 16.41
N GLY A 110 5.64 4.24 16.75
CA GLY A 110 4.95 3.87 17.99
C GLY A 110 4.17 2.57 17.84
N PHE A 111 4.24 1.73 18.87
CA PHE A 111 3.48 0.48 18.93
C PHE A 111 3.26 0.09 20.39
N ASN A 112 2.04 -0.31 20.71
CA ASN A 112 1.67 -0.84 22.03
C ASN A 112 2.11 0.07 23.18
N GLY A 113 1.97 1.37 22.99
CA GLY A 113 2.31 2.37 24.00
C GLY A 113 3.78 2.72 24.14
N GLY A 114 4.63 2.14 23.29
CA GLY A 114 6.06 2.43 23.22
C GLY A 114 6.52 2.69 21.81
N THR A 115 7.78 2.39 21.51
CA THR A 115 8.32 2.47 20.15
C THR A 115 9.19 1.24 19.88
N PHE A 116 9.62 1.10 18.62
CA PHE A 116 10.49 -0.02 18.20
C PHE A 116 11.98 0.29 18.36
N GLY A 117 12.35 1.33 19.03
CA GLY A 117 13.76 1.63 19.18
C GLY A 117 14.17 2.36 20.42
#